data_08148f7ac6744f595c0c89fdc73770ee
#
_entry.id   08148f7ac6744f595c0c89fdc73770ee
#
_cell.length_a   1.000
_cell.length_b   1.000
_cell.length_c   1.000
_cell.angle_alpha   90.00
_cell.angle_beta   90.00
_cell.angle_gamma   90.00
#
_symmetry.space_group_name_H-M   'P 1'
#
loop_
_entity.id
_entity.type
_entity.pdbx_description
1 polymer ?
#
loop_
_entity_poly.entity_id
_entity_poly.type
_entity_poly.pdbx_seq_one_letter_code
_entity_poly.pdbx_strand_id
1 'polypeptide(L)'
;GIDLSNLKQNMSHVDIKSIMEKLKITIAIENRQTAIYIDEKKIDEEKLQSAQSSLAVSEIGTIANNDKLYEFGRKIIDQFKEKYNVIVSGRALMEIYPNLDYHFMITASLDERIRRKSIQYNNKIDLEELKQNIQRRDELQEKAGYYKIYDKTIVVDVSECKNVQASAKKVLSFIKKENIDNGFCE
;
A
#
# COMPACT_ATOMS: atom_id res chain seq x y z
N GLY A 1 9.16 -23.73 5.15
CA GLY A 1 8.04 -22.81 5.31
C GLY A 1 8.15 -22.07 6.62
N ILE A 2 7.70 -20.83 6.68
CA ILE A 2 7.62 -20.07 7.93
C ILE A 2 6.38 -20.58 8.68
N ASP A 3 6.57 -21.01 9.92
CA ASP A 3 5.45 -21.37 10.79
C ASP A 3 4.71 -20.09 11.22
N LEU A 4 3.49 -19.93 10.74
CA LEU A 4 2.67 -18.76 11.02
C LEU A 4 2.20 -18.69 12.48
N SER A 5 2.20 -19.81 13.22
CA SER A 5 1.83 -19.83 14.64
C SER A 5 2.83 -19.09 15.54
N ASN A 6 4.08 -18.96 15.11
CA ASN A 6 5.16 -18.27 15.81
C ASN A 6 5.71 -17.06 15.01
N LEU A 7 4.84 -16.40 14.25
CA LEU A 7 5.21 -15.38 13.29
C LEU A 7 6.03 -14.24 13.91
N LYS A 8 5.65 -13.76 15.09
CA LYS A 8 6.34 -12.66 15.77
C LYS A 8 7.79 -13.00 16.12
N GLN A 9 8.03 -14.22 16.60
CA GLN A 9 9.37 -14.70 16.96
C GLN A 9 10.19 -15.00 15.70
N ASN A 10 9.56 -15.59 14.68
CA ASN A 10 10.19 -15.91 13.41
C ASN A 10 10.54 -14.66 12.60
N MET A 11 9.68 -13.64 12.60
CA MET A 11 9.91 -12.39 11.88
C MET A 11 11.04 -11.54 12.46
N SER A 12 11.37 -11.66 13.74
CA SER A 12 12.51 -10.95 14.35
C SER A 12 13.86 -11.41 13.78
N HIS A 13 13.93 -12.61 13.21
CA HIS A 13 15.12 -13.21 12.63
C HIS A 13 15.11 -13.25 11.09
N VAL A 14 14.04 -12.76 10.45
CA VAL A 14 13.90 -12.78 9.00
C VAL A 14 14.83 -11.74 8.37
N ASP A 15 15.77 -12.22 7.57
CA ASP A 15 16.55 -11.38 6.67
C ASP A 15 15.81 -11.25 5.33
N ILE A 16 15.14 -10.10 5.16
CA ILE A 16 14.35 -9.78 3.95
C ILE A 16 15.24 -9.84 2.70
N LYS A 17 16.48 -9.35 2.78
CA LYS A 17 17.41 -9.40 1.64
C LYS A 17 17.69 -10.85 1.22
N SER A 18 17.97 -11.72 2.18
CA SER A 18 18.20 -13.15 1.91
C SER A 18 16.95 -13.83 1.33
N ILE A 19 15.75 -13.45 1.79
CA ILE A 19 14.50 -13.97 1.21
C ILE A 19 14.34 -13.50 -0.24
N MET A 20 14.57 -12.21 -0.52
CA MET A 20 14.45 -11.68 -1.89
C MET A 20 15.43 -12.37 -2.84
N GLU A 21 16.67 -12.58 -2.40
CA GLU A 21 17.69 -13.28 -3.19
C GLU A 21 17.30 -14.74 -3.44
N LYS A 22 16.84 -15.45 -2.41
CA LYS A 22 16.41 -16.87 -2.54
C LYS A 22 15.20 -17.04 -3.45
N LEU A 23 14.25 -16.13 -3.38
CA LEU A 23 13.04 -16.14 -4.21
C LEU A 23 13.27 -15.43 -5.55
N LYS A 24 14.46 -14.86 -5.77
CA LYS A 24 14.78 -14.03 -6.94
C LYS A 24 13.72 -12.95 -7.18
N ILE A 25 13.35 -12.26 -6.09
CA ILE A 25 12.36 -11.17 -6.18
C ILE A 25 13.06 -9.98 -6.84
N THR A 26 12.48 -9.52 -7.94
CA THR A 26 12.90 -8.28 -8.60
C THR A 26 11.70 -7.31 -8.70
N ILE A 27 12.02 -6.02 -8.59
CA ILE A 27 11.05 -4.94 -8.72
C ILE A 27 11.46 -4.11 -9.92
N ALA A 28 10.53 -3.94 -10.87
CA ALA A 28 10.73 -3.14 -12.07
C ALA A 28 9.65 -2.06 -12.17
N ILE A 29 9.90 -1.02 -12.99
CA ILE A 29 8.88 -0.05 -13.38
C ILE A 29 8.48 -0.36 -14.82
N GLU A 30 7.20 -0.65 -15.02
CA GLU A 30 6.60 -0.90 -16.30
C GLU A 30 5.37 -0.01 -16.47
N ASN A 31 5.29 0.71 -17.58
CA ASN A 31 4.16 1.62 -17.83
C ASN A 31 3.87 2.59 -16.67
N ARG A 32 4.92 3.11 -16.02
CA ARG A 32 4.85 3.98 -14.83
C ARG A 32 4.25 3.31 -13.58
N GLN A 33 4.18 1.99 -13.55
CA GLN A 33 3.71 1.20 -12.41
C GLN A 33 4.78 0.22 -11.93
N THR A 34 4.74 -0.13 -10.66
CA THR A 34 5.63 -1.14 -10.10
C THR A 34 5.18 -2.53 -10.53
N ALA A 35 6.08 -3.30 -11.13
CA ALA A 35 5.90 -4.71 -11.42
C ALA A 35 6.80 -5.54 -10.50
N ILE A 36 6.28 -6.63 -9.95
CA ILE A 36 6.99 -7.54 -9.07
C ILE A 36 7.15 -8.88 -9.78
N TYR A 37 8.37 -9.39 -9.76
CA TYR A 37 8.71 -10.69 -10.33
C TYR A 37 9.24 -11.62 -9.24
N ILE A 38 8.88 -12.89 -9.31
CA ILE A 38 9.46 -13.98 -8.52
C ILE A 38 9.99 -15.01 -9.51
N ASP A 39 11.30 -15.31 -9.44
CA ASP A 39 11.99 -16.24 -10.35
C ASP A 39 11.64 -15.94 -11.82
N GLU A 40 11.82 -14.67 -12.21
CA GLU A 40 11.55 -14.11 -13.55
C GLU A 40 10.08 -14.13 -14.00
N LYS A 41 9.16 -14.63 -13.16
CA LYS A 41 7.74 -14.64 -13.46
C LYS A 41 7.06 -13.44 -12.83
N LYS A 42 6.38 -12.63 -13.63
CA LYS A 42 5.58 -11.51 -13.16
C LYS A 42 4.44 -12.01 -12.28
N ILE A 43 4.29 -11.40 -11.11
CA ILE A 43 3.17 -11.69 -10.24
C ILE A 43 1.93 -10.98 -10.77
N ASP A 44 0.84 -11.72 -10.83
CA ASP A 44 -0.46 -11.21 -11.21
C ASP A 44 -0.98 -10.23 -10.14
N GLU A 45 -1.34 -9.04 -10.57
CA GLU A 45 -1.84 -7.99 -9.70
C GLU A 45 -3.15 -8.38 -9.00
N GLU A 46 -4.02 -9.15 -9.67
CA GLU A 46 -5.26 -9.65 -9.07
C GLU A 46 -4.99 -10.53 -7.85
N LYS A 47 -3.94 -11.35 -7.90
CA LYS A 47 -3.54 -12.19 -6.76
C LYS A 47 -3.01 -11.34 -5.60
N LEU A 48 -2.22 -10.31 -5.88
CA LEU A 48 -1.71 -9.40 -4.86
C LEU A 48 -2.84 -8.60 -4.19
N GLN A 49 -3.87 -8.26 -4.94
CA GLN A 49 -5.00 -7.45 -4.47
C GLN A 49 -6.20 -8.28 -3.98
N SER A 50 -6.09 -9.59 -3.93
CA SER A 50 -7.16 -10.46 -3.46
C SER A 50 -7.57 -10.15 -2.01
N ALA A 51 -8.81 -10.48 -1.64
CA ALA A 51 -9.29 -10.32 -0.27
C ALA A 51 -8.43 -11.09 0.74
N GLN A 52 -8.01 -12.31 0.38
CA GLN A 52 -7.15 -13.16 1.19
C GLN A 52 -5.77 -12.54 1.41
N SER A 53 -5.12 -12.04 0.35
CA SER A 53 -3.82 -11.37 0.46
C SER A 53 -3.93 -10.09 1.31
N SER A 54 -4.99 -9.31 1.14
CA SER A 54 -5.22 -8.09 1.91
C SER A 54 -5.42 -8.37 3.40
N LEU A 55 -6.11 -9.44 3.76
CA LEU A 55 -6.31 -9.86 5.14
C LEU A 55 -5.01 -10.37 5.75
N ALA A 56 -4.28 -11.25 5.06
CA ALA A 56 -3.00 -11.79 5.51
C ALA A 56 -1.97 -10.68 5.79
N VAL A 57 -1.85 -9.67 4.91
CA VAL A 57 -0.97 -8.52 5.14
C VAL A 57 -1.38 -7.73 6.39
N SER A 58 -2.68 -7.58 6.64
CA SER A 58 -3.17 -6.87 7.82
C SER A 58 -2.89 -7.65 9.12
N GLU A 59 -3.02 -8.96 9.09
CA GLU A 59 -2.67 -9.84 10.22
C GLU A 59 -1.16 -9.82 10.52
N ILE A 60 -0.32 -9.92 9.48
CA ILE A 60 1.14 -9.81 9.61
C ILE A 60 1.53 -8.46 10.21
N GLY A 61 0.91 -7.37 9.78
CA GLY A 61 1.19 -6.01 10.27
C GLY A 61 0.95 -5.82 11.77
N THR A 62 0.06 -6.61 12.37
CA THR A 62 -0.18 -6.54 13.83
C THR A 62 0.86 -7.30 14.66
N ILE A 63 1.64 -8.18 14.05
CA ILE A 63 2.50 -9.15 14.73
C ILE A 63 4.00 -8.87 14.47
N ALA A 64 4.33 -8.34 13.30
CA ALA A 64 5.71 -8.21 12.83
C ALA A 64 6.46 -7.05 13.51
N ASN A 65 7.76 -7.27 13.80
CA ASN A 65 8.69 -6.18 14.03
C ASN A 65 9.05 -5.57 12.65
N ASN A 66 8.54 -4.37 12.39
CA ASN A 66 8.59 -3.77 11.07
C ASN A 66 9.90 -3.04 10.74
N ASP A 67 10.85 -2.90 11.67
CA ASP A 67 12.03 -2.05 11.49
C ASP A 67 12.86 -2.42 10.25
N LYS A 68 13.13 -3.71 10.06
CA LYS A 68 13.88 -4.19 8.88
C LYS A 68 13.09 -4.05 7.57
N LEU A 69 11.77 -4.24 7.63
CA LEU A 69 10.89 -4.04 6.50
C LEU A 69 10.83 -2.55 6.11
N TYR A 70 10.77 -1.68 7.10
CA TYR A 70 10.79 -0.22 6.90
C TYR A 70 12.13 0.26 6.32
N GLU A 71 13.26 -0.25 6.83
CA GLU A 71 14.58 0.04 6.27
C GLU A 71 14.68 -0.39 4.81
N PHE A 72 14.16 -1.57 4.48
CA PHE A 72 14.11 -2.05 3.11
C PHE A 72 13.23 -1.14 2.23
N GLY A 73 12.04 -0.75 2.69
CA GLY A 73 11.18 0.18 1.98
C GLY A 73 11.85 1.52 1.70
N ARG A 74 12.57 2.08 2.68
CA ARG A 74 13.36 3.31 2.51
C ARG A 74 14.38 3.18 1.39
N LYS A 75 15.17 2.11 1.40
CA LYS A 75 16.20 1.88 0.36
C LYS A 75 15.61 1.81 -1.05
N ILE A 76 14.46 1.15 -1.19
CA ILE A 76 13.76 1.12 -2.50
C ILE A 76 13.32 2.51 -2.92
N ILE A 77 12.69 3.28 -2.04
CA ILE A 77 12.24 4.63 -2.35
C ILE A 77 13.42 5.51 -2.75
N ASP A 78 14.53 5.46 -2.00
CA ASP A 78 15.73 6.25 -2.29
C ASP A 78 16.32 5.91 -3.66
N GLN A 79 16.41 4.63 -4.02
CA GLN A 79 16.87 4.20 -5.35
C GLN A 79 16.03 4.77 -6.49
N PHE A 80 14.70 4.79 -6.31
CA PHE A 80 13.83 5.34 -7.34
C PHE A 80 13.85 6.87 -7.38
N LYS A 81 14.01 7.54 -6.26
CA LYS A 81 14.13 9.01 -6.18
C LYS A 81 15.36 9.56 -6.90
N GLU A 82 16.41 8.77 -7.10
CA GLU A 82 17.57 9.19 -7.89
C GLU A 82 17.22 9.51 -9.36
N LYS A 83 16.13 8.91 -9.87
CA LYS A 83 15.79 9.00 -11.32
C LYS A 83 14.36 9.48 -11.57
N TYR A 84 13.48 9.43 -10.58
CA TYR A 84 12.05 9.65 -10.77
C TYR A 84 11.44 10.48 -9.65
N ASN A 85 10.36 11.19 -9.97
CA ASN A 85 9.39 11.59 -8.96
C ASN A 85 8.59 10.36 -8.56
N VAL A 86 8.54 10.05 -7.26
CA VAL A 86 8.03 8.78 -6.76
C VAL A 86 6.71 8.99 -6.03
N ILE A 87 5.69 8.25 -6.43
CA ILE A 87 4.45 8.12 -5.69
C ILE A 87 4.45 6.75 -5.02
N VAL A 88 4.38 6.74 -3.70
CA VAL A 88 4.33 5.50 -2.91
C VAL A 88 2.94 5.33 -2.35
N SER A 89 2.34 4.16 -2.53
CA SER A 89 1.09 3.81 -1.87
C SER A 89 1.33 2.67 -0.89
N GLY A 90 0.78 2.79 0.30
CA GLY A 90 0.97 1.77 1.34
C GLY A 90 0.49 2.25 2.69
N ARG A 91 0.94 1.54 3.72
CA ARG A 91 0.64 1.84 5.10
C ARG A 91 1.89 2.24 5.85
N ALA A 92 1.72 2.94 6.96
CA ALA A 92 2.84 3.39 7.79
C ALA A 92 3.91 4.18 7.01
N LEU A 93 3.51 4.89 5.94
CA LEU A 93 4.46 5.58 5.05
C LEU A 93 5.26 6.64 5.79
N MET A 94 4.68 7.31 6.78
CA MET A 94 5.39 8.30 7.59
C MET A 94 6.45 7.68 8.51
N GLU A 95 6.29 6.43 8.92
CA GLU A 95 7.29 5.69 9.69
C GLU A 95 8.36 5.10 8.77
N ILE A 96 7.96 4.68 7.57
CA ILE A 96 8.89 4.17 6.56
C ILE A 96 9.73 5.31 6.01
N TYR A 97 9.12 6.43 5.60
CA TYR A 97 9.78 7.55 4.95
C TYR A 97 9.27 8.90 5.48
N PRO A 98 9.79 9.40 6.62
CA PRO A 98 9.32 10.64 7.27
C PRO A 98 9.46 11.89 6.41
N ASN A 99 10.43 11.90 5.47
CA ASN A 99 10.79 13.04 4.63
C ASN A 99 10.00 13.07 3.30
N LEU A 100 8.72 12.65 3.33
CA LEU A 100 7.81 12.83 2.20
C LEU A 100 7.52 14.32 1.98
N ASP A 101 7.53 14.77 0.72
CA ASP A 101 7.10 16.12 0.35
C ASP A 101 5.62 16.32 0.62
N TYR A 102 4.82 15.29 0.33
CA TYR A 102 3.38 15.22 0.63
C TYR A 102 3.03 13.88 1.23
N HIS A 103 2.19 13.89 2.25
CA HIS A 103 1.59 12.69 2.81
C HIS A 103 0.08 12.81 2.79
N PHE A 104 -0.56 11.95 1.99
CA PHE A 104 -2.01 11.91 1.84
C PHE A 104 -2.60 10.69 2.54
N MET A 105 -3.63 10.90 3.33
CA MET A 105 -4.50 9.84 3.80
C MET A 105 -5.79 9.88 3.00
N ILE A 106 -5.96 8.94 2.08
CA ILE A 106 -7.15 8.84 1.24
C ILE A 106 -8.22 8.04 1.97
N THR A 107 -9.37 8.66 2.17
CA THR A 107 -10.51 8.03 2.85
C THR A 107 -11.73 7.97 1.95
N ALA A 108 -12.65 7.06 2.25
CA ALA A 108 -13.99 7.01 1.69
C ALA A 108 -14.94 6.37 2.71
N SER A 109 -16.23 6.69 2.62
CA SER A 109 -17.26 6.08 3.45
C SER A 109 -17.25 4.55 3.31
N LEU A 110 -17.71 3.84 4.33
CA LEU A 110 -17.76 2.38 4.31
C LEU A 110 -18.60 1.88 3.12
N ASP A 111 -19.76 2.48 2.88
CA ASP A 111 -20.66 2.10 1.79
C ASP A 111 -19.98 2.26 0.42
N GLU A 112 -19.28 3.38 0.21
CA GLU A 112 -18.57 3.61 -1.04
C GLU A 112 -17.39 2.64 -1.21
N ARG A 113 -16.69 2.27 -0.13
CA ARG A 113 -15.64 1.25 -0.18
C ARG A 113 -16.20 -0.14 -0.50
N ILE A 114 -17.35 -0.50 0.06
CA ILE A 114 -18.07 -1.75 -0.26
C ILE A 114 -18.44 -1.74 -1.75
N ARG A 115 -19.09 -0.67 -2.22
CA ARG A 115 -19.48 -0.52 -3.63
C ARG A 115 -18.29 -0.69 -4.59
N ARG A 116 -17.17 0.00 -4.33
CA ARG A 116 -15.97 -0.09 -5.17
C ARG A 116 -15.36 -1.48 -5.16
N LYS A 117 -15.29 -2.12 -4.00
CA LYS A 117 -14.74 -3.48 -3.86
C LYS A 117 -15.64 -4.53 -4.49
N SER A 118 -16.96 -4.39 -4.39
CA SER A 118 -17.91 -5.29 -5.08
C SER A 118 -17.69 -5.26 -6.60
N ILE A 119 -17.54 -4.07 -7.18
CA ILE A 119 -17.24 -3.94 -8.61
C ILE A 119 -15.88 -4.57 -8.94
N GLN A 120 -14.85 -4.34 -8.14
CA GLN A 120 -13.51 -4.92 -8.34
C GLN A 120 -13.54 -6.45 -8.32
N TYR A 121 -14.40 -7.05 -7.52
CA TYR A 121 -14.60 -8.50 -7.45
C TYR A 121 -15.69 -9.02 -8.40
N ASN A 122 -16.08 -8.20 -9.39
CA ASN A 122 -17.11 -8.56 -10.39
C ASN A 122 -18.43 -8.99 -9.74
N ASN A 123 -18.79 -8.42 -8.60
CA ASN A 123 -19.98 -8.74 -7.81
C ASN A 123 -20.09 -10.23 -7.42
N LYS A 124 -18.98 -10.94 -7.28
CA LYS A 124 -18.95 -12.39 -6.97
C LYS A 124 -18.94 -12.68 -5.46
N ILE A 125 -18.77 -11.66 -4.62
CA ILE A 125 -18.75 -11.80 -3.17
C ILE A 125 -20.04 -11.22 -2.60
N ASP A 126 -20.62 -11.89 -1.61
CA ASP A 126 -21.77 -11.39 -0.88
C ASP A 126 -21.44 -10.04 -0.22
N LEU A 127 -22.39 -9.09 -0.27
CA LEU A 127 -22.17 -7.73 0.21
C LEU A 127 -21.97 -7.67 1.74
N GLU A 128 -22.67 -8.54 2.48
CA GLU A 128 -22.51 -8.58 3.95
C GLU A 128 -21.16 -9.20 4.32
N GLU A 129 -20.76 -10.26 3.66
CA GLU A 129 -19.42 -10.84 3.80
C GLU A 129 -18.34 -9.81 3.46
N LEU A 130 -18.50 -9.07 2.38
CA LEU A 130 -17.57 -8.03 1.96
C LEU A 130 -17.46 -6.91 3.00
N LYS A 131 -18.59 -6.48 3.56
CA LYS A 131 -18.65 -5.47 4.62
C LYS A 131 -17.90 -5.94 5.86
N GLN A 132 -18.17 -7.16 6.33
CA GLN A 132 -17.48 -7.74 7.48
C GLN A 132 -15.96 -7.84 7.26
N ASN A 133 -15.54 -8.25 6.06
CA ASN A 133 -14.13 -8.32 5.69
C ASN A 133 -13.46 -6.94 5.71
N ILE A 134 -14.13 -5.91 5.21
CA ILE A 134 -13.62 -4.54 5.21
C ILE A 134 -13.50 -4.03 6.66
N GLN A 135 -14.53 -4.19 7.47
CA GLN A 135 -14.54 -3.75 8.87
C GLN A 135 -13.46 -4.46 9.69
N ARG A 136 -13.36 -5.79 9.59
CA ARG A 136 -12.32 -6.55 10.27
C ARG A 136 -10.92 -6.08 9.90
N ARG A 137 -10.70 -5.80 8.62
CA ARG A 137 -9.41 -5.27 8.15
C ARG A 137 -9.12 -3.89 8.74
N ASP A 138 -10.12 -3.01 8.78
CA ASP A 138 -9.98 -1.67 9.35
C ASP A 138 -9.61 -1.74 10.84
N GLU A 139 -10.26 -2.60 11.62
CA GLU A 139 -9.93 -2.85 13.03
C GLU A 139 -8.48 -3.33 13.23
N LEU A 140 -8.03 -4.27 12.39
CA LEU A 140 -6.66 -4.78 12.45
C LEU A 140 -5.64 -3.67 12.13
N GLN A 141 -5.95 -2.82 11.17
CA GLN A 141 -5.10 -1.72 10.75
C GLN A 141 -5.05 -0.58 11.78
N GLU A 142 -6.18 -0.31 12.42
CA GLU A 142 -6.26 0.65 13.52
C GLU A 142 -5.41 0.16 14.71
N LYS A 143 -5.56 -1.11 15.10
CA LYS A 143 -4.73 -1.75 16.14
C LYS A 143 -3.24 -1.75 15.80
N ALA A 144 -2.89 -1.85 14.53
CA ALA A 144 -1.51 -1.75 14.04
C ALA A 144 -0.99 -0.31 13.96
N GLY A 145 -1.83 0.70 14.24
CA GLY A 145 -1.45 2.12 14.18
C GLY A 145 -1.35 2.70 12.77
N TYR A 146 -1.86 2.00 11.75
CA TYR A 146 -1.73 2.44 10.36
C TYR A 146 -2.60 3.65 9.99
N TYR A 147 -3.58 4.00 10.81
CA TYR A 147 -4.43 5.19 10.62
C TYR A 147 -3.97 6.42 11.39
N LYS A 148 -2.73 6.41 11.85
CA LYS A 148 -2.15 7.54 12.54
C LYS A 148 -2.05 8.75 11.62
N ILE A 149 -2.59 9.87 12.10
CA ILE A 149 -2.53 11.16 11.42
C ILE A 149 -1.39 11.96 12.04
N TYR A 150 -0.53 12.51 11.20
CA TYR A 150 0.59 13.36 11.57
C TYR A 150 0.28 14.80 11.17
N ASP A 151 0.98 15.78 11.72
CA ASP A 151 0.73 17.22 11.48
C ASP A 151 0.74 17.58 9.99
N LYS A 152 1.60 16.93 9.20
CA LYS A 152 1.67 17.14 7.75
C LYS A 152 0.77 16.24 6.91
N THR A 153 -0.06 15.39 7.55
CA THR A 153 -0.97 14.51 6.82
C THR A 153 -2.16 15.30 6.26
N ILE A 154 -2.34 15.21 4.96
CA ILE A 154 -3.50 15.77 4.26
C ILE A 154 -4.55 14.66 4.13
N VAL A 155 -5.66 14.79 4.84
CA VAL A 155 -6.76 13.83 4.73
C VAL A 155 -7.64 14.22 3.55
N VAL A 156 -7.84 13.30 2.61
CA VAL A 156 -8.65 13.51 1.41
C VAL A 156 -9.77 12.50 1.35
N ASP A 157 -10.98 12.94 1.64
CA ASP A 157 -12.18 12.12 1.46
C ASP A 157 -12.59 12.10 -0.03
N VAL A 158 -12.65 10.90 -0.61
CA VAL A 158 -13.02 10.68 -2.01
C VAL A 158 -14.37 9.96 -2.15
N SER A 159 -15.22 9.97 -1.12
CA SER A 159 -16.53 9.31 -1.13
C SER A 159 -17.39 9.77 -2.31
N GLU A 160 -17.43 11.09 -2.56
CA GLU A 160 -18.25 11.70 -3.62
C GLU A 160 -17.60 11.65 -5.02
N CYS A 161 -16.39 11.10 -5.13
CA CYS A 161 -15.69 11.04 -6.41
C CYS A 161 -16.25 9.89 -7.29
N LYS A 162 -16.79 10.26 -8.44
CA LYS A 162 -17.47 9.33 -9.36
C LYS A 162 -16.56 8.24 -9.95
N ASN A 163 -15.27 8.53 -10.07
CA ASN A 163 -14.28 7.63 -10.67
C ASN A 163 -12.86 7.92 -10.17
N VAL A 164 -11.91 7.11 -10.59
CA VAL A 164 -10.50 7.23 -10.21
C VAL A 164 -9.92 8.58 -10.65
N GLN A 165 -10.26 9.07 -11.83
CA GLN A 165 -9.77 10.35 -12.35
C GLN A 165 -10.23 11.52 -11.48
N ALA A 166 -11.48 11.52 -11.03
CA ALA A 166 -12.00 12.53 -10.11
C ALA A 166 -11.28 12.49 -8.75
N SER A 167 -11.03 11.29 -8.23
CA SER A 167 -10.25 11.10 -7.00
C SER A 167 -8.82 11.61 -7.15
N ALA A 168 -8.14 11.25 -8.24
CA ALA A 168 -6.79 11.72 -8.53
C ALA A 168 -6.73 13.25 -8.66
N LYS A 169 -7.68 13.85 -9.41
CA LYS A 169 -7.78 15.31 -9.54
C LYS A 169 -7.96 15.99 -8.18
N LYS A 170 -8.76 15.40 -7.29
CA LYS A 170 -8.96 15.94 -5.94
C LYS A 170 -7.66 15.90 -5.14
N VAL A 171 -6.91 14.80 -5.18
CA VAL A 171 -5.60 14.71 -4.51
C VAL A 171 -4.60 15.69 -5.10
N LEU A 172 -4.49 15.77 -6.43
CA LEU A 172 -3.58 16.69 -7.12
C LEU A 172 -3.85 18.17 -6.82
N SER A 173 -5.08 18.53 -6.48
CA SER A 173 -5.41 19.93 -6.11
C SER A 173 -4.70 20.42 -4.84
N PHE A 174 -4.17 19.52 -4.02
CA PHE A 174 -3.37 19.85 -2.83
C PHE A 174 -1.88 20.01 -3.13
N ILE A 175 -1.43 19.60 -4.31
CA ILE A 175 -0.04 19.70 -4.70
C ILE A 175 0.16 21.07 -5.36
N LYS A 176 1.18 21.83 -4.92
CA LYS A 176 1.49 23.13 -5.48
C LYS A 176 1.88 23.00 -6.96
N LYS A 177 1.39 23.89 -7.82
CA LYS A 177 1.68 23.88 -9.26
C LYS A 177 3.18 23.89 -9.58
N GLU A 178 3.98 24.63 -8.82
CA GLU A 178 5.43 24.71 -8.96
C GLU A 178 6.15 23.33 -8.87
N ASN A 179 5.53 22.37 -8.19
CA ASN A 179 6.07 21.02 -8.07
C ASN A 179 5.56 20.06 -9.17
N ILE A 180 4.51 20.46 -9.90
CA ILE A 180 3.96 19.65 -11.00
C ILE A 180 4.72 19.93 -12.28
N ASP A 181 5.05 21.19 -12.56
CA ASP A 181 5.70 21.61 -13.81
C ASP A 181 7.16 21.13 -13.93
N ASN A 182 7.81 20.85 -12.81
CA ASN A 182 9.18 20.30 -12.76
C ASN A 182 9.26 18.76 -12.90
N GLY A 183 8.13 18.05 -12.95
CA GLY A 183 8.09 16.59 -12.85
C GLY A 183 7.36 15.85 -13.96
N PHE A 184 6.64 16.55 -14.81
CA PHE A 184 5.90 15.96 -15.94
C PHE A 184 6.48 16.44 -17.28
N CYS A 185 7.76 16.21 -17.52
CA CYS A 185 8.27 16.21 -18.88
C CYS A 185 7.95 14.85 -19.51
N GLU A 186 7.10 14.88 -20.54
CA GLU A 186 6.76 13.99 -21.65
C GLU A 186 7.13 12.49 -21.56
#